data_1e332d4bb12a3b62d99ce49c777d273b
#
_entry.id   1e332d4bb12a3b62d99ce49c777d273b
#
_cell.length_a   1.000
_cell.length_b   1.000
_cell.length_c   1.000
_cell.angle_alpha   90.00
_cell.angle_beta   90.00
_cell.angle_gamma   90.00
#
_symmetry.space_group_name_H-M   'P 1'
#
loop_
_entity.id
_entity.type
_entity.pdbx_description
1 polymer ?
#
loop_
_entity_poly.entity_id
_entity_poly.type
_entity_poly.pdbx_seq_one_letter_code
_entity_poly.pdbx_strand_id
1 'polypeptide(L)'
;MSLTLINLFTVPPEEADAFVGRFSAMAQQLQGVEGFEGTELNRWAGVGDPTYQFVNIARWASAEAWRAALPQIIAAAGALGSGIVPKAALYESVFRLGDGAA
;
A
#
# COMPACT_ATOMS: atom_id res chain seq x y z
N MET A 1 -11.86 -15.09 -3.20
CA MET A 1 -11.58 -14.04 -4.19
C MET A 1 -10.72 -12.96 -3.56
N SER A 2 -9.58 -12.69 -4.16
CA SER A 2 -8.66 -11.67 -3.65
C SER A 2 -9.18 -10.26 -3.92
N LEU A 3 -8.86 -9.36 -3.01
CA LEU A 3 -9.16 -7.95 -3.16
C LEU A 3 -7.86 -7.16 -3.30
N THR A 4 -7.95 -6.01 -3.93
CA THR A 4 -6.83 -5.10 -4.12
C THR A 4 -6.97 -3.95 -3.14
N LEU A 5 -5.96 -3.78 -2.29
CA LEU A 5 -5.86 -2.61 -1.43
C LEU A 5 -5.12 -1.53 -2.21
N ILE A 6 -5.72 -0.36 -2.33
CA ILE A 6 -5.03 0.81 -2.88
C ILE A 6 -4.90 1.82 -1.76
N ASN A 7 -3.68 2.21 -1.48
CA ASN A 7 -3.37 3.15 -0.41
C ASN A 7 -2.57 4.31 -1.00
N LEU A 8 -3.06 5.52 -0.81
CA LEU A 8 -2.52 6.72 -1.43
C LEU A 8 -1.82 7.57 -0.37
N PHE A 9 -0.63 8.08 -0.72
CA PHE A 9 0.15 8.88 0.22
C PHE A 9 0.60 10.19 -0.41
N THR A 10 0.49 11.27 0.36
CA THR A 10 1.14 12.53 0.04
C THR A 10 2.41 12.61 0.88
N VAL A 11 3.56 12.74 0.22
CA VAL A 11 4.86 12.73 0.91
C VAL A 11 5.68 13.89 0.37
N PRO A 12 6.22 14.74 1.24
CA PRO A 12 7.10 15.82 0.78
C PRO A 12 8.32 15.28 0.03
N PRO A 13 8.79 15.96 -1.02
CA PRO A 13 9.92 15.46 -1.81
C PRO A 13 11.17 15.16 -0.99
N GLU A 14 11.45 15.97 0.02
CA GLU A 14 12.63 15.78 0.86
C GLU A 14 12.54 14.56 1.76
N GLU A 15 11.36 13.99 1.91
CA GLU A 15 11.16 12.79 2.74
C GLU A 15 10.92 11.53 1.91
N ALA A 16 10.93 11.65 0.59
CA ALA A 16 10.54 10.54 -0.28
C ALA A 16 11.41 9.30 -0.08
N ASP A 17 12.74 9.47 -0.04
CA ASP A 17 13.63 8.32 0.09
C ASP A 17 13.49 7.68 1.47
N ALA A 18 13.37 8.49 2.52
CA ALA A 18 13.17 7.97 3.86
C ALA A 18 11.83 7.22 3.97
N PHE A 19 10.80 7.74 3.30
CA PHE A 19 9.50 7.08 3.28
C PHE A 19 9.59 5.68 2.66
N VAL A 20 10.31 5.53 1.55
CA VAL A 20 10.49 4.22 0.91
C VAL A 20 11.11 3.23 1.89
N GLY A 21 12.14 3.64 2.62
CA GLY A 21 12.79 2.77 3.60
C GLY A 21 11.86 2.38 4.75
N ARG A 22 11.10 3.34 5.26
CA ARG A 22 10.16 3.08 6.35
C ARG A 22 9.02 2.18 5.90
N PHE A 23 8.51 2.41 4.69
CA PHE A 23 7.44 1.58 4.13
C PHE A 23 7.93 0.15 3.94
N SER A 24 9.14 -0.01 3.42
CA SER A 24 9.72 -1.33 3.21
C SER A 24 9.82 -2.11 4.52
N ALA A 25 10.29 -1.46 5.58
CA ALA A 25 10.40 -2.09 6.89
C ALA A 25 9.02 -2.46 7.44
N MET A 26 8.04 -1.57 7.27
CA MET A 26 6.67 -1.85 7.70
C MET A 26 6.08 -3.04 6.95
N ALA A 27 6.24 -3.05 5.62
CA ALA A 27 5.65 -4.10 4.78
C ALA A 27 6.22 -5.47 5.10
N GLN A 28 7.49 -5.54 5.45
CA GLN A 28 8.11 -6.81 5.81
C GLN A 28 7.52 -7.43 7.07
N GLN A 29 6.96 -6.62 7.94
CA GLN A 29 6.28 -7.11 9.14
C GLN A 29 4.96 -7.80 8.83
N LEU A 30 4.42 -7.59 7.64
CA LEU A 30 3.17 -8.23 7.22
C LEU A 30 3.42 -9.60 6.57
N GLN A 31 4.66 -9.94 6.31
CA GLN A 31 4.99 -11.23 5.73
C GLN A 31 4.57 -12.34 6.69
N GLY A 32 3.80 -13.31 6.20
CA GLY A 32 3.28 -14.38 7.04
C GLY A 32 1.97 -14.06 7.74
N VAL A 33 1.46 -12.84 7.63
CA VAL A 33 0.14 -12.51 8.18
C VAL A 33 -0.92 -13.18 7.33
N GLU A 34 -1.89 -13.81 7.99
CA GLU A 34 -2.92 -14.56 7.29
C GLU A 34 -3.69 -13.66 6.32
N GLY A 35 -3.78 -14.12 5.07
CA GLY A 35 -4.51 -13.42 4.02
C GLY A 35 -3.73 -12.34 3.31
N PHE A 36 -2.55 -11.97 3.79
CA PHE A 36 -1.69 -11.03 3.08
C PHE A 36 -0.98 -11.75 1.93
N GLU A 37 -1.17 -11.25 0.71
CA GLU A 37 -0.66 -11.93 -0.49
C GLU A 37 0.46 -11.16 -1.19
N GLY A 38 0.74 -9.95 -0.77
CA GLY A 38 1.82 -9.17 -1.34
C GLY A 38 1.49 -7.70 -1.46
N THR A 39 2.52 -6.90 -1.71
CA THR A 39 2.39 -5.46 -1.84
C THR A 39 3.44 -4.91 -2.79
N GLU A 40 3.12 -3.79 -3.41
CA GLU A 40 4.05 -3.05 -4.25
C GLU A 40 3.84 -1.57 -3.99
N LEU A 41 4.94 -0.86 -3.72
CA LEU A 41 4.89 0.59 -3.55
C LEU A 41 5.38 1.24 -4.84
N ASN A 42 4.56 2.15 -5.37
CA ASN A 42 4.87 2.87 -6.60
C ASN A 42 5.10 4.34 -6.28
N ARG A 43 6.16 4.90 -6.81
CA ARG A 43 6.49 6.32 -6.67
C ARG A 43 6.21 7.02 -7.98
N TRP A 44 5.68 8.26 -7.90
CA TRP A 44 5.53 9.11 -9.08
C TRP A 44 6.87 9.18 -9.83
N ALA A 45 6.82 8.94 -11.13
CA ALA A 45 8.01 8.80 -11.95
C ALA A 45 8.49 10.13 -12.58
N GLY A 46 7.88 11.25 -12.17
CA GLY A 46 8.27 12.54 -12.70
C GLY A 46 7.52 12.95 -13.97
N VAL A 47 6.53 12.15 -14.36
CA VAL A 47 5.72 12.40 -15.57
C VAL A 47 4.27 12.48 -15.16
N GLY A 48 3.54 13.44 -15.71
CA GLY A 48 2.15 13.64 -15.36
C GLY A 48 2.00 14.60 -14.17
N ASP A 49 0.79 14.74 -13.69
CA ASP A 49 0.44 15.67 -12.61
C ASP A 49 -0.18 14.90 -11.45
N PRO A 50 0.63 14.44 -10.49
CA PRO A 50 0.15 13.56 -9.44
C PRO A 50 -0.52 14.34 -8.32
N THR A 51 -1.64 13.79 -7.83
CA THR A 51 -2.21 14.22 -6.57
C THR A 51 -1.46 13.57 -5.41
N TYR A 52 -1.01 12.32 -5.61
CA TYR A 52 -0.32 11.55 -4.59
C TYR A 52 1.04 11.13 -5.13
N GLN A 53 2.07 11.26 -4.32
CA GLN A 53 3.44 10.94 -4.72
C GLN A 53 3.73 9.45 -4.62
N PHE A 54 2.98 8.72 -3.80
CA PHE A 54 3.14 7.28 -3.66
C PHE A 54 1.80 6.59 -3.71
N VAL A 55 1.77 5.44 -4.36
CA VAL A 55 0.60 4.57 -4.43
C VAL A 55 1.05 3.17 -4.05
N ASN A 56 0.47 2.63 -2.98
CA ASN A 56 0.70 1.25 -2.58
C ASN A 56 -0.44 0.40 -3.10
N ILE A 57 -0.09 -0.69 -3.77
CA ILE A 57 -1.05 -1.67 -4.26
C ILE A 57 -0.72 -2.99 -3.58
N ALA A 58 -1.66 -3.50 -2.80
CA ALA A 58 -1.48 -4.75 -2.07
C ALA A 58 -2.62 -5.71 -2.38
N ARG A 59 -2.37 -6.99 -2.14
CA ARG A 59 -3.38 -8.01 -2.33
C ARG A 59 -3.71 -8.65 -1.00
N TRP A 60 -4.98 -8.83 -0.76
CA TRP A 60 -5.52 -9.51 0.42
C TRP A 60 -6.51 -10.56 0.00
N ALA A 61 -6.49 -11.69 0.67
CA ALA A 61 -7.38 -12.81 0.34
C ALA A 61 -8.85 -12.44 0.51
N SER A 62 -9.16 -11.56 1.48
CA SER A 62 -10.54 -11.16 1.76
C SER A 62 -10.56 -9.88 2.58
N ALA A 63 -11.72 -9.24 2.64
CA ALA A 63 -11.92 -8.08 3.50
C ALA A 63 -11.77 -8.46 4.97
N GLU A 64 -12.24 -9.65 5.35
CA GLU A 64 -12.11 -10.12 6.73
C GLU A 64 -10.66 -10.27 7.16
N ALA A 65 -9.81 -10.82 6.28
CA ALA A 65 -8.39 -10.97 6.57
C ALA A 65 -7.74 -9.60 6.77
N TRP A 66 -8.06 -8.64 5.92
CA TRP A 66 -7.54 -7.28 6.05
C TRP A 66 -8.00 -6.63 7.36
N ARG A 67 -9.29 -6.75 7.68
CA ARG A 67 -9.82 -6.19 8.92
C ARG A 67 -9.17 -6.81 10.15
N ALA A 68 -8.95 -8.12 10.11
CA ALA A 68 -8.31 -8.82 11.22
C ALA A 68 -6.87 -8.34 11.42
N ALA A 69 -6.19 -7.93 10.36
CA ALA A 69 -4.81 -7.46 10.42
C ALA A 69 -4.70 -5.98 10.75
N LEU A 70 -5.80 -5.22 10.73
CA LEU A 70 -5.76 -3.76 10.93
C LEU A 70 -5.02 -3.31 12.17
N PRO A 71 -5.23 -3.91 13.36
CA PRO A 71 -4.48 -3.45 14.54
C PRO A 71 -2.97 -3.52 14.33
N GLN A 72 -2.50 -4.58 13.71
CA GLN A 72 -1.08 -4.76 13.41
C GLN A 72 -0.62 -3.78 12.34
N ILE A 73 -1.44 -3.56 11.31
CA ILE A 73 -1.13 -2.62 10.24
C ILE A 73 -1.02 -1.20 10.80
N ILE A 74 -1.98 -0.79 11.63
CA ILE A 74 -2.00 0.55 12.22
C ILE A 74 -0.78 0.76 13.11
N ALA A 75 -0.44 -0.24 13.92
CA ALA A 75 0.73 -0.16 14.78
C ALA A 75 2.01 0.00 13.97
N ALA A 76 2.14 -0.76 12.88
CA ALA A 76 3.32 -0.67 12.01
C ALA A 76 3.36 0.65 11.24
N ALA A 77 2.19 1.15 10.81
CA ALA A 77 2.10 2.38 10.01
C ALA A 77 2.54 3.62 10.79
N GLY A 78 2.52 3.58 12.11
CA GLY A 78 3.03 4.68 12.92
C GLY A 78 4.49 5.01 12.65
N ALA A 79 5.24 4.07 12.09
CA ALA A 79 6.65 4.29 11.74
C ALA A 79 6.84 5.04 10.43
N LEU A 80 5.79 5.26 9.64
CA LEU A 80 5.94 5.91 8.32
C LEU A 80 6.32 7.38 8.40
N GLY A 81 6.04 8.04 9.51
CA GLY A 81 6.41 9.43 9.72
C GLY A 81 5.20 10.28 10.07
N SER A 82 5.44 11.34 10.84
CA SER A 82 4.37 12.28 11.20
C SER A 82 3.97 13.09 9.98
N GLY A 83 2.70 13.40 9.87
CA GLY A 83 2.17 14.17 8.75
C GLY A 83 1.90 13.36 7.49
N ILE A 84 2.25 12.09 7.47
CA ILE A 84 1.93 11.23 6.33
C ILE A 84 0.61 10.53 6.63
N VAL A 85 -0.40 10.83 5.83
CA VAL A 85 -1.76 10.32 6.04
C VAL A 85 -2.08 9.31 4.94
N PRO A 86 -2.25 8.04 5.28
CA PRO A 86 -2.65 7.05 4.29
C PRO A 86 -4.14 7.18 3.98
N LYS A 87 -4.48 6.93 2.71
CA LYS A 87 -5.88 6.82 2.29
C LYS A 87 -6.05 5.46 1.65
N ALA A 88 -6.54 4.52 2.43
CA ALA A 88 -6.62 3.12 2.03
C ALA A 88 -8.06 2.69 1.78
N ALA A 89 -8.25 1.91 0.73
CA ALA A 89 -9.55 1.28 0.45
C ALA A 89 -9.34 -0.03 -0.28
N LEU A 90 -10.28 -0.93 -0.12
CA LEU A 90 -10.27 -2.21 -0.82
C LEU A 90 -11.12 -2.11 -2.07
N TYR A 91 -10.61 -2.68 -3.15
CA TYR A 91 -11.26 -2.68 -4.45
C TYR A 91 -11.33 -4.09 -5.00
N GLU A 92 -12.34 -4.38 -5.79
CA GLU A 92 -12.41 -5.64 -6.52
C GLU A 92 -12.13 -5.39 -7.99
N SER A 93 -11.42 -6.31 -8.63
CA SER A 93 -11.16 -6.21 -10.06
C SER A 93 -12.45 -6.53 -10.81
N VAL A 94 -12.88 -5.62 -11.69
CA VAL A 94 -14.11 -5.81 -12.48
C VAL A 94 -13.83 -5.92 -13.97
N PHE A 95 -12.61 -5.63 -14.40
CA PHE A 95 -12.23 -5.76 -15.80
C PHE A 95 -10.71 -5.84 -15.90
N ARG A 96 -10.25 -6.73 -16.74
CA ARG A 96 -8.82 -6.87 -17.03
C ARG A 96 -8.64 -7.15 -18.50
N LEU A 97 -7.68 -6.47 -19.13
CA LEU A 97 -7.32 -6.66 -20.51
C LEU A 97 -5.81 -6.84 -20.61
N GLY A 98 -5.36 -7.60 -21.60
CA GLY A 98 -3.97 -7.92 -21.75
C GLY A 98 -3.63 -9.20 -20.99
N ASP A 99 -2.37 -9.64 -21.04
CA ASP A 99 -1.95 -10.84 -20.31
C ASP A 99 -1.87 -10.59 -18.82
N GLY A 100 -2.21 -9.42 -18.40
CA GLY A 100 -2.51 -9.09 -17.01
C GLY A 100 -1.42 -9.38 -16.05
N ALA A 101 -0.29 -9.61 -16.55
CA ALA A 101 0.73 -10.18 -15.75
C ALA A 101 1.14 -9.33 -14.58
N ALA A 102 0.89 -8.14 -14.57
CA ALA A 102 1.37 -7.27 -13.52
C ALA A 102 1.36 -7.89 -12.14
#